data_2a3928e189d43a7da3b331264e9816cb
#
_entry.id   2a3928e189d43a7da3b331264e9816cb
#
_cell.length_a   1.000
_cell.length_b   1.000
_cell.length_c   1.000
_cell.angle_alpha   90.00
_cell.angle_beta   90.00
_cell.angle_gamma   90.00
#
_symmetry.space_group_name_H-M   'P 1'
#
loop_
_entity.id
_entity.type
_entity.pdbx_description
1 polymer ?
#
loop_
_entity_poly.entity_id
_entity_poly.type
_entity_poly.pdbx_seq_one_letter_code
_entity_poly.pdbx_strand_id
1 'polypeptide(L)'
;MRGAEQAGWQVLTDGREWHASPLPLPADPAAWYQLAAVGGWQAVLADTAHSVPNDVLSSRYDGSRGQTRGWYDLPYSVPVLCAAATADGVQALQRTAMTLHAEGIPLQRSVAVLVATADGRSPGAVRAAATVLTSQAGAVLTVPHDPHIRAHGLRNPAKLSQRGQQAAASLAQAVLTVAGKAWGDPLPPARRPAAFPLVISQGGNRP
;
A
#
# COMPACT_ATOMS: atom_id res chain seq x y z
N MET A 1 -11.91 -9.41 13.71
CA MET A 1 -10.56 -8.89 13.38
C MET A 1 -9.74 -8.83 14.67
N ARG A 2 -8.56 -9.43 14.68
CA ARG A 2 -7.60 -9.29 15.78
C ARG A 2 -6.58 -8.25 15.37
N GLY A 3 -6.34 -7.25 16.23
CA GLY A 3 -5.29 -6.27 16.05
C GLY A 3 -4.14 -6.57 17.01
N ALA A 4 -2.91 -6.61 16.51
CA ALA A 4 -1.73 -6.51 17.36
C ALA A 4 -1.39 -5.02 17.47
N GLU A 5 -1.46 -4.49 18.68
CA GLU A 5 -1.12 -3.10 18.95
C GLU A 5 0.34 -3.04 19.39
N GLN A 6 1.13 -2.29 18.64
CA GLN A 6 2.50 -1.98 19.01
C GLN A 6 2.69 -0.49 18.80
N ALA A 7 3.24 0.21 19.77
CA ALA A 7 3.50 1.65 19.85
C ALA A 7 3.16 2.46 18.57
N GLY A 8 1.91 2.87 18.42
CA GLY A 8 1.47 3.81 17.40
C GLY A 8 1.02 3.22 16.06
N TRP A 9 1.02 1.89 15.87
CA TRP A 9 0.47 1.25 14.69
C TRP A 9 -0.30 -0.03 15.02
N GLN A 10 -1.22 -0.41 14.16
CA GLN A 10 -2.06 -1.61 14.30
C GLN A 10 -2.03 -2.41 13.01
N VAL A 11 -1.98 -3.73 13.12
CA VAL A 11 -2.16 -4.66 12.00
C VAL A 11 -3.55 -5.25 12.06
N LEU A 12 -4.33 -5.07 11.02
CA LEU A 12 -5.65 -5.67 10.88
C LEU A 12 -5.54 -6.94 10.05
N THR A 13 -5.94 -8.04 10.63
CA THR A 13 -6.08 -9.32 9.95
C THR A 13 -7.48 -9.86 10.14
N ASP A 14 -7.88 -10.85 9.37
CA ASP A 14 -9.18 -11.52 9.54
C ASP A 14 -9.29 -12.28 10.87
N GLY A 15 -8.18 -12.51 11.55
CA GLY A 15 -8.12 -13.22 12.83
C GLY A 15 -8.50 -14.69 12.76
N ARG A 16 -8.62 -15.26 11.54
CA ARG A 16 -8.87 -16.68 11.32
C ARG A 16 -7.57 -17.48 11.39
N GLU A 17 -7.70 -18.75 11.64
CA GLU A 17 -6.57 -19.65 11.55
C GLU A 17 -6.17 -19.86 10.07
N TRP A 18 -4.89 -20.08 9.83
CA TRP A 18 -4.31 -20.13 8.48
C TRP A 18 -4.97 -21.18 7.55
N HIS A 19 -5.58 -22.24 8.10
CA HIS A 19 -6.26 -23.30 7.35
C HIS A 19 -7.78 -23.06 7.21
N ALA A 20 -8.32 -22.03 7.86
CA ALA A 20 -9.72 -21.66 7.71
C ALA A 20 -9.94 -20.88 6.41
N SER A 21 -11.13 -20.99 5.84
CA SER A 21 -11.48 -20.14 4.70
C SER A 21 -11.34 -18.68 5.06
N PRO A 22 -10.63 -17.86 4.27
CA PRO A 22 -10.48 -16.43 4.56
C PRO A 22 -11.83 -15.73 4.58
N LEU A 23 -11.92 -14.65 5.36
CA LEU A 23 -13.10 -13.78 5.30
C LEU A 23 -13.23 -13.21 3.88
N PRO A 24 -14.45 -13.17 3.32
CA PRO A 24 -14.66 -12.41 2.11
C PRO A 24 -14.36 -10.93 2.41
N LEU A 25 -13.30 -10.44 1.79
CA LEU A 25 -12.89 -9.04 1.93
C LEU A 25 -13.60 -8.19 0.87
N PRO A 26 -13.95 -6.95 1.18
CA PRO A 26 -14.52 -6.06 0.19
C PRO A 26 -13.59 -5.89 -1.00
N ALA A 27 -14.09 -6.12 -2.20
CA ALA A 27 -13.36 -5.84 -3.43
C ALA A 27 -13.27 -4.35 -3.69
N ASP A 28 -14.20 -3.54 -3.17
CA ASP A 28 -14.21 -2.09 -3.32
C ASP A 28 -13.23 -1.44 -2.32
N PRO A 29 -12.19 -0.76 -2.80
CA PRO A 29 -11.26 -0.01 -1.96
C PRO A 29 -11.93 1.04 -1.06
N ALA A 30 -13.08 1.59 -1.44
CA ALA A 30 -13.82 2.55 -0.64
C ALA A 30 -14.28 1.97 0.71
N ALA A 31 -14.56 0.68 0.79
CA ALA A 31 -14.92 0.03 2.04
C ALA A 31 -13.74 0.01 3.04
N TRP A 32 -12.52 -0.13 2.54
CA TRP A 32 -11.32 -0.04 3.37
C TRP A 32 -11.07 1.38 3.85
N TYR A 33 -11.35 2.35 3.00
CA TYR A 33 -11.27 3.75 3.38
C TYR A 33 -12.26 4.11 4.50
N GLN A 34 -13.49 3.60 4.44
CA GLN A 34 -14.47 3.75 5.51
C GLN A 34 -14.02 3.09 6.82
N LEU A 35 -13.44 1.89 6.73
CA LEU A 35 -12.88 1.21 7.90
C LEU A 35 -11.76 2.02 8.55
N ALA A 36 -10.89 2.62 7.75
CA ALA A 36 -9.83 3.50 8.22
C ALA A 36 -10.38 4.72 8.95
N ALA A 37 -11.41 5.36 8.40
CA ALA A 37 -12.06 6.51 9.00
C ALA A 37 -12.71 6.15 10.34
N VAL A 38 -13.41 5.01 10.44
CA VAL A 38 -13.99 4.51 11.68
C VAL A 38 -12.92 4.20 12.72
N GLY A 39 -11.77 3.66 12.31
CA GLY A 39 -10.64 3.39 13.18
C GLY A 39 -9.94 4.65 13.71
N GLY A 40 -10.17 5.82 13.09
CA GLY A 40 -9.52 7.08 13.43
C GLY A 40 -8.03 7.08 13.13
N TRP A 41 -7.58 6.25 12.17
CA TRP A 41 -6.18 6.16 11.78
C TRP A 41 -5.77 7.33 10.89
N GLN A 42 -4.57 7.86 11.11
CA GLN A 42 -4.02 8.96 10.32
C GLN A 42 -3.49 8.48 8.97
N ALA A 43 -3.07 7.23 8.88
CA ALA A 43 -2.59 6.59 7.67
C ALA A 43 -2.94 5.10 7.69
N VAL A 44 -3.20 4.53 6.52
CA VAL A 44 -3.45 3.10 6.33
C VAL A 44 -2.57 2.60 5.19
N LEU A 45 -1.86 1.51 5.43
CA LEU A 45 -1.16 0.77 4.39
C LEU A 45 -1.99 -0.46 4.03
N ALA A 46 -2.39 -0.56 2.77
CA ALA A 46 -3.04 -1.74 2.25
C ALA A 46 -2.04 -2.54 1.42
N ASP A 47 -1.76 -3.77 1.83
CA ASP A 47 -1.00 -4.72 1.02
C ASP A 47 -1.96 -5.43 0.08
N THR A 48 -1.74 -5.28 -1.23
CA THR A 48 -2.61 -5.83 -2.26
C THR A 48 -1.88 -6.92 -3.04
N ALA A 49 -2.49 -8.08 -3.14
CA ALA A 49 -1.90 -9.24 -3.82
C ALA A 49 -2.14 -9.26 -5.35
N HIS A 50 -2.92 -8.33 -5.90
CA HIS A 50 -3.29 -8.36 -7.32
C HIS A 50 -2.15 -7.86 -8.24
N SER A 51 -2.04 -8.48 -9.40
CA SER A 51 -1.18 -8.00 -10.47
C SER A 51 -1.88 -6.88 -11.23
N VAL A 52 -1.29 -5.68 -11.25
CA VAL A 52 -1.87 -4.52 -11.97
C VAL A 52 -2.20 -4.82 -13.44
N PRO A 53 -1.29 -5.40 -14.27
CA PRO A 53 -1.64 -5.71 -15.64
C PRO A 53 -2.78 -6.73 -15.78
N ASN A 54 -2.81 -7.76 -14.92
CA ASN A 54 -3.87 -8.76 -14.97
C ASN A 54 -5.22 -8.18 -14.55
N ASP A 55 -5.26 -7.37 -13.49
CA ASP A 55 -6.48 -6.71 -13.02
C ASP A 55 -7.06 -5.79 -14.10
N VAL A 56 -6.21 -5.01 -14.76
CA VAL A 56 -6.62 -4.14 -15.88
C VAL A 56 -7.18 -4.94 -17.05
N LEU A 57 -6.51 -6.03 -17.44
CA LEU A 57 -6.99 -6.89 -18.54
C LEU A 57 -8.32 -7.56 -18.19
N SER A 58 -8.43 -8.15 -17.00
CA SER A 58 -9.65 -8.78 -16.55
C SER A 58 -10.81 -7.80 -16.46
N SER A 59 -10.58 -6.62 -15.87
CA SER A 59 -11.62 -5.61 -15.72
C SER A 59 -12.12 -5.06 -17.07
N ARG A 60 -11.24 -4.96 -18.07
CA ARG A 60 -11.67 -4.64 -19.44
C ARG A 60 -12.54 -5.72 -20.05
N TYR A 61 -12.14 -6.98 -19.87
CA TYR A 61 -12.90 -8.13 -20.41
C TYR A 61 -14.28 -8.22 -19.76
N ASP A 62 -14.35 -8.05 -18.45
CA ASP A 62 -15.57 -8.19 -17.66
C ASP A 62 -16.43 -6.91 -17.66
N GLY A 63 -15.96 -5.80 -18.22
CA GLY A 63 -16.62 -4.52 -18.13
C GLY A 63 -16.68 -3.94 -16.72
N SER A 64 -15.82 -4.41 -15.81
CA SER A 64 -15.75 -3.96 -14.42
C SER A 64 -14.76 -2.80 -14.24
N ARG A 65 -14.83 -2.13 -13.09
CA ARG A 65 -13.90 -1.02 -12.79
C ARG A 65 -12.46 -1.48 -12.52
N GLY A 66 -12.28 -2.70 -12.02
CA GLY A 66 -11.00 -3.23 -11.55
C GLY A 66 -10.52 -2.63 -10.23
N GLN A 67 -9.74 -3.41 -9.48
CA GLN A 67 -9.19 -2.99 -8.18
C GLN A 67 -8.15 -1.88 -8.33
N THR A 68 -7.26 -1.99 -9.32
CA THR A 68 -6.24 -0.98 -9.59
C THR A 68 -6.84 0.41 -9.76
N ARG A 69 -7.85 0.55 -10.62
CA ARG A 69 -8.56 1.80 -10.84
C ARG A 69 -9.22 2.27 -9.55
N GLY A 70 -9.83 1.34 -8.82
CA GLY A 70 -10.46 1.64 -7.53
C GLY A 70 -9.49 2.28 -6.54
N TRP A 71 -8.30 1.70 -6.36
CA TRP A 71 -7.28 2.26 -5.47
C TRP A 71 -6.71 3.60 -5.95
N TYR A 72 -6.47 3.77 -7.24
CA TYR A 72 -5.98 5.05 -7.79
C TYR A 72 -6.99 6.19 -7.68
N ASP A 73 -8.27 5.90 -7.74
CA ASP A 73 -9.33 6.91 -7.70
C ASP A 73 -9.73 7.28 -6.26
N LEU A 74 -9.25 6.57 -5.24
CA LEU A 74 -9.49 6.96 -3.86
C LEU A 74 -8.78 8.28 -3.53
N PRO A 75 -9.48 9.25 -2.91
CA PRO A 75 -8.84 10.45 -2.39
C PRO A 75 -7.73 10.10 -1.38
N TYR A 76 -6.64 10.86 -1.40
CA TYR A 76 -5.49 10.68 -0.51
C TYR A 76 -4.79 9.31 -0.62
N SER A 77 -5.08 8.54 -1.66
CA SER A 77 -4.36 7.31 -1.96
C SER A 77 -3.07 7.61 -2.72
N VAL A 78 -1.98 6.98 -2.31
CA VAL A 78 -0.70 7.00 -3.00
C VAL A 78 -0.27 5.56 -3.26
N PRO A 79 -0.48 5.04 -4.46
CA PRO A 79 -0.02 3.70 -4.81
C PRO A 79 1.50 3.58 -4.76
N VAL A 80 2.00 2.51 -4.13
CA VAL A 80 3.42 2.18 -4.08
C VAL A 80 3.65 0.94 -4.93
N LEU A 81 4.34 1.09 -6.05
CA LEU A 81 4.61 0.02 -7.00
C LEU A 81 5.98 -0.59 -6.69
N CYS A 82 5.98 -1.76 -6.10
CA CYS A 82 7.19 -2.46 -5.69
C CYS A 82 7.65 -3.47 -6.74
N ALA A 83 8.95 -3.50 -7.02
CA ALA A 83 9.57 -4.52 -7.84
C ALA A 83 10.95 -4.90 -7.31
N ALA A 84 11.38 -6.13 -7.56
CA ALA A 84 12.75 -6.53 -7.30
C ALA A 84 13.72 -5.72 -8.19
N ALA A 85 14.85 -5.31 -7.63
CA ALA A 85 15.90 -4.62 -8.38
C ALA A 85 16.72 -5.60 -9.24
N THR A 86 16.03 -6.36 -10.08
CA THR A 86 16.55 -7.33 -11.05
C THR A 86 16.08 -6.98 -12.46
N ALA A 87 16.64 -7.59 -13.49
CA ALA A 87 16.20 -7.38 -14.87
C ALA A 87 14.71 -7.70 -15.06
N ASP A 88 14.25 -8.83 -14.53
CA ASP A 88 12.85 -9.26 -14.64
C ASP A 88 11.91 -8.35 -13.83
N GLY A 89 12.34 -7.95 -12.61
CA GLY A 89 11.56 -7.06 -11.77
C GLY A 89 11.34 -5.69 -12.41
N VAL A 90 12.38 -5.08 -12.98
CA VAL A 90 12.24 -3.78 -13.68
C VAL A 90 11.42 -3.91 -14.96
N GLN A 91 11.52 -5.03 -15.68
CA GLN A 91 10.70 -5.30 -16.85
C GLN A 91 9.21 -5.44 -16.46
N ALA A 92 8.91 -6.13 -15.36
CA ALA A 92 7.54 -6.22 -14.83
C ALA A 92 7.00 -4.84 -14.43
N LEU A 93 7.82 -4.01 -13.76
CA LEU A 93 7.44 -2.66 -13.38
C LEU A 93 7.21 -1.75 -14.60
N GLN A 94 8.03 -1.87 -15.64
CA GLN A 94 7.84 -1.14 -16.90
C GLN A 94 6.53 -1.55 -17.58
N ARG A 95 6.20 -2.85 -17.64
CA ARG A 95 4.91 -3.32 -18.15
C ARG A 95 3.75 -2.72 -17.35
N THR A 96 3.87 -2.70 -16.01
CA THR A 96 2.87 -2.06 -15.15
C THR A 96 2.72 -0.58 -15.48
N ALA A 97 3.82 0.16 -15.62
CA ALA A 97 3.80 1.58 -15.97
C ALA A 97 3.14 1.83 -17.33
N MET A 98 3.46 1.01 -18.35
CA MET A 98 2.83 1.08 -19.67
C MET A 98 1.34 0.78 -19.61
N THR A 99 0.91 -0.21 -18.83
CA THR A 99 -0.49 -0.55 -18.63
C THR A 99 -1.25 0.62 -17.99
N LEU A 100 -0.72 1.19 -16.92
CA LEU A 100 -1.32 2.36 -16.26
C LEU A 100 -1.43 3.56 -17.21
N HIS A 101 -0.39 3.81 -17.97
CA HIS A 101 -0.40 4.88 -18.98
C HIS A 101 -1.46 4.66 -20.05
N ALA A 102 -1.57 3.45 -20.60
CA ALA A 102 -2.58 3.08 -21.60
C ALA A 102 -4.02 3.24 -21.08
N GLU A 103 -4.22 3.08 -19.77
CA GLU A 103 -5.51 3.28 -19.09
C GLU A 103 -5.77 4.75 -18.68
N GLY A 104 -4.87 5.66 -18.98
CA GLY A 104 -4.96 7.05 -18.51
C GLY A 104 -4.86 7.20 -17.00
N ILE A 105 -4.26 6.21 -16.31
CA ILE A 105 -4.04 6.26 -14.86
C ILE A 105 -2.73 7.02 -14.59
N PRO A 106 -2.76 8.10 -13.78
CA PRO A 106 -1.62 9.00 -13.62
C PRO A 106 -0.53 8.38 -12.75
N LEU A 107 0.55 7.90 -13.38
CA LEU A 107 1.70 7.33 -12.69
C LEU A 107 2.41 8.35 -11.78
N GLN A 108 2.25 9.65 -12.05
CA GLN A 108 2.78 10.74 -11.23
C GLN A 108 2.24 10.78 -9.80
N ARG A 109 1.11 10.12 -9.55
CA ARG A 109 0.56 9.94 -8.19
C ARG A 109 1.07 8.70 -7.46
N SER A 110 2.06 8.00 -8.05
CA SER A 110 2.62 6.76 -7.49
C SER A 110 4.06 6.93 -7.09
N VAL A 111 4.50 6.10 -6.18
CA VAL A 111 5.91 5.91 -5.83
C VAL A 111 6.38 4.56 -6.39
N ALA A 112 7.42 4.54 -7.21
CA ALA A 112 8.04 3.31 -7.67
C ALA A 112 9.19 2.92 -6.74
N VAL A 113 9.23 1.67 -6.31
CA VAL A 113 10.23 1.16 -5.36
C VAL A 113 10.94 -0.05 -5.94
N LEU A 114 12.25 0.05 -6.06
CA LEU A 114 13.13 -1.04 -6.49
C LEU A 114 13.81 -1.65 -5.27
N VAL A 115 13.48 -2.88 -4.94
CA VAL A 115 14.00 -3.57 -3.75
C VAL A 115 15.18 -4.45 -4.13
N ALA A 116 16.35 -4.15 -3.58
CA ALA A 116 17.55 -4.95 -3.82
C ALA A 116 17.40 -6.34 -3.17
N THR A 117 17.62 -7.39 -3.96
CA THR A 117 17.51 -8.79 -3.54
C THR A 117 18.82 -9.37 -3.04
N ALA A 118 19.94 -8.68 -3.27
CA ALA A 118 21.28 -9.06 -2.85
C ALA A 118 22.13 -7.82 -2.57
N ASP A 119 23.22 -8.03 -1.85
CA ASP A 119 24.26 -7.01 -1.68
C ASP A 119 24.95 -6.72 -3.01
N GLY A 120 25.51 -5.52 -3.09
CA GLY A 120 26.30 -5.11 -4.22
C GLY A 120 25.69 -3.99 -5.06
N ARG A 121 26.28 -3.78 -6.22
CA ARG A 121 25.89 -2.70 -7.13
C ARG A 121 24.68 -3.10 -7.96
N SER A 122 23.68 -2.24 -8.06
CA SER A 122 22.52 -2.47 -8.92
C SER A 122 22.94 -2.71 -10.37
N PRO A 123 22.35 -3.70 -11.07
CA PRO A 123 22.59 -3.95 -12.49
C PRO A 123 22.36 -2.71 -13.36
N GLY A 124 23.06 -2.63 -14.50
CA GLY A 124 22.91 -1.50 -15.44
C GLY A 124 21.47 -1.30 -15.92
N ALA A 125 20.77 -2.39 -16.22
CA ALA A 125 19.37 -2.35 -16.64
C ALA A 125 18.46 -1.75 -15.55
N VAL A 126 18.69 -2.06 -14.27
CA VAL A 126 17.94 -1.50 -13.14
C VAL A 126 18.14 0.01 -13.05
N ARG A 127 19.39 0.46 -13.18
CA ARG A 127 19.68 1.91 -13.13
C ARG A 127 19.06 2.67 -14.31
N ALA A 128 19.13 2.10 -15.52
CA ALA A 128 18.49 2.69 -16.70
C ALA A 128 16.97 2.78 -16.53
N ALA A 129 16.33 1.70 -16.04
CA ALA A 129 14.89 1.69 -15.79
C ALA A 129 14.49 2.71 -14.71
N ALA A 130 15.28 2.83 -13.64
CA ALA A 130 15.03 3.84 -12.60
C ALA A 130 15.07 5.27 -13.19
N THR A 131 16.03 5.56 -14.07
CA THR A 131 16.12 6.87 -14.74
C THR A 131 14.89 7.16 -15.59
N VAL A 132 14.40 6.18 -16.36
CA VAL A 132 13.19 6.34 -17.17
C VAL A 132 11.97 6.54 -16.27
N LEU A 133 11.81 5.73 -15.22
CA LEU A 133 10.68 5.84 -14.29
C LEU A 133 10.65 7.18 -13.55
N THR A 134 11.81 7.79 -13.28
CA THR A 134 11.89 9.09 -12.60
C THR A 134 11.18 10.22 -13.36
N SER A 135 11.09 10.12 -14.67
CA SER A 135 10.33 11.10 -15.48
C SER A 135 8.83 10.83 -15.50
N GLN A 136 8.38 9.66 -15.07
CA GLN A 136 6.98 9.20 -15.19
C GLN A 136 6.27 9.10 -13.84
N ALA A 137 6.95 8.63 -12.80
CA ALA A 137 6.39 8.45 -11.47
C ALA A 137 6.54 9.70 -10.60
N GLY A 138 5.75 9.80 -9.54
CA GLY A 138 5.86 10.88 -8.56
C GLY A 138 7.17 10.83 -7.78
N ALA A 139 7.70 9.64 -7.54
CA ALA A 139 9.04 9.40 -7.01
C ALA A 139 9.53 8.00 -7.38
N VAL A 140 10.85 7.81 -7.45
CA VAL A 140 11.50 6.51 -7.63
C VAL A 140 12.54 6.32 -6.53
N LEU A 141 12.48 5.19 -5.84
CA LEU A 141 13.36 4.88 -4.73
C LEU A 141 13.98 3.49 -4.89
N THR A 142 15.16 3.32 -4.31
CA THR A 142 15.78 2.00 -4.17
C THR A 142 15.89 1.67 -2.68
N VAL A 143 15.33 0.53 -2.29
CA VAL A 143 15.51 -0.04 -0.96
C VAL A 143 16.69 -1.01 -1.03
N PRO A 144 17.74 -0.79 -0.21
CA PRO A 144 18.91 -1.67 -0.21
C PRO A 144 18.57 -3.05 0.33
N HIS A 145 19.37 -4.04 -0.03
CA HIS A 145 19.32 -5.35 0.61
C HIS A 145 19.65 -5.20 2.11
N ASP A 146 18.85 -5.87 2.94
CA ASP A 146 19.08 -5.93 4.38
C ASP A 146 19.22 -7.40 4.83
N PRO A 147 20.41 -7.81 5.31
CA PRO A 147 20.67 -9.18 5.73
C PRO A 147 19.75 -9.63 6.88
N HIS A 148 19.33 -8.70 7.76
CA HIS A 148 18.43 -9.03 8.85
C HIS A 148 17.05 -9.41 8.32
N ILE A 149 16.52 -8.65 7.34
CA ILE A 149 15.22 -8.98 6.71
C ILE A 149 15.30 -10.35 6.05
N ARG A 150 16.41 -10.65 5.36
CA ARG A 150 16.59 -11.94 4.69
C ARG A 150 16.60 -13.11 5.68
N ALA A 151 17.25 -12.94 6.83
CA ALA A 151 17.40 -14.01 7.82
C ALA A 151 16.19 -14.16 8.77
N HIS A 152 15.50 -13.06 9.08
CA HIS A 152 14.52 -13.01 10.16
C HIS A 152 13.18 -12.35 9.77
N GLY A 153 13.06 -11.87 8.55
CA GLY A 153 11.91 -11.06 8.13
C GLY A 153 11.83 -9.73 8.88
N LEU A 154 10.65 -9.13 8.91
CA LEU A 154 10.40 -7.83 9.57
C LEU A 154 9.97 -7.95 11.04
N ARG A 155 10.26 -9.08 11.70
CA ARG A 155 9.82 -9.34 13.09
C ARG A 155 10.38 -8.35 14.11
N ASN A 156 11.53 -7.76 13.83
CA ASN A 156 12.17 -6.78 14.72
C ASN A 156 12.72 -5.60 13.89
N PRO A 157 11.89 -4.56 13.62
CA PRO A 157 12.31 -3.39 12.84
C PRO A 157 13.51 -2.64 13.44
N ALA A 158 13.71 -2.70 14.76
CA ALA A 158 14.85 -2.04 15.42
C ALA A 158 16.21 -2.65 15.03
N LYS A 159 16.21 -3.87 14.49
CA LYS A 159 17.43 -4.55 14.02
C LYS A 159 17.75 -4.33 12.54
N LEU A 160 16.96 -3.54 11.85
CA LEU A 160 17.28 -3.13 10.48
C LEU A 160 18.62 -2.39 10.44
N SER A 161 19.37 -2.59 9.37
CA SER A 161 20.58 -1.81 9.13
C SER A 161 20.26 -0.32 9.06
N GLN A 162 21.21 0.53 9.34
CA GLN A 162 21.04 1.98 9.23
C GLN A 162 20.57 2.38 7.80
N ARG A 163 21.09 1.71 6.75
CA ARG A 163 20.65 1.92 5.37
C ARG A 163 19.20 1.52 5.16
N GLY A 164 18.76 0.41 5.75
CA GLY A 164 17.36 -0.04 5.71
C GLY A 164 16.42 0.96 6.39
N GLN A 165 16.80 1.45 7.57
CA GLN A 165 16.04 2.48 8.31
C GLN A 165 15.94 3.79 7.51
N GLN A 166 17.05 4.25 6.93
CA GLN A 166 17.07 5.43 6.07
C GLN A 166 16.19 5.27 4.83
N ALA A 167 16.22 4.09 4.19
CA ALA A 167 15.38 3.80 3.04
C ALA A 167 13.89 3.83 3.41
N ALA A 168 13.51 3.27 4.55
CA ALA A 168 12.14 3.33 5.06
C ALA A 168 11.69 4.77 5.31
N ALA A 169 12.53 5.59 5.97
CA ALA A 169 12.25 7.00 6.20
C ALA A 169 12.10 7.78 4.87
N SER A 170 13.00 7.53 3.92
CA SER A 170 12.93 8.14 2.58
C SER A 170 11.68 7.75 1.82
N LEU A 171 11.24 6.48 1.94
CA LEU A 171 9.99 6.03 1.34
C LEU A 171 8.78 6.74 1.95
N ALA A 172 8.71 6.81 3.27
CA ALA A 172 7.64 7.53 3.95
C ALA A 172 7.58 9.00 3.50
N GLN A 173 8.73 9.67 3.45
CA GLN A 173 8.82 11.06 2.99
C GLN A 173 8.40 11.22 1.53
N ALA A 174 8.78 10.30 0.65
CA ALA A 174 8.38 10.32 -0.75
C ALA A 174 6.86 10.16 -0.91
N VAL A 175 6.25 9.23 -0.17
CA VAL A 175 4.79 9.03 -0.16
C VAL A 175 4.09 10.31 0.29
N LEU A 176 4.52 10.94 1.39
CA LEU A 176 3.95 12.19 1.88
C LEU A 176 4.13 13.34 0.88
N THR A 177 5.28 13.41 0.21
CA THR A 177 5.53 14.43 -0.82
C THR A 177 4.62 14.25 -2.04
N VAL A 178 4.43 13.00 -2.49
CA VAL A 178 3.51 12.69 -3.60
C VAL A 178 2.07 12.96 -3.19
N ALA A 179 1.68 12.60 -1.97
CA ALA A 179 0.36 12.91 -1.42
C ALA A 179 0.09 14.42 -1.42
N GLY A 180 1.02 15.22 -0.88
CA GLY A 180 0.89 16.68 -0.85
C GLY A 180 0.78 17.31 -2.25
N LYS A 181 1.53 16.80 -3.23
CA LYS A 181 1.45 17.26 -4.62
C LYS A 181 0.13 16.90 -5.30
N ALA A 182 -0.40 15.71 -5.01
CA ALA A 182 -1.59 15.19 -5.67
C ALA A 182 -2.89 15.66 -5.02
N TRP A 183 -2.91 15.83 -3.72
CA TRP A 183 -4.11 16.03 -2.92
C TRP A 183 -4.09 17.30 -2.05
N GLY A 184 -2.96 18.01 -1.99
CA GLY A 184 -2.78 19.17 -1.11
C GLY A 184 -2.47 18.79 0.34
N ASP A 185 -2.79 19.69 1.25
CA ASP A 185 -2.52 19.52 2.67
C ASP A 185 -3.29 18.32 3.26
N PRO A 186 -2.69 17.65 4.27
CA PRO A 186 -3.36 16.55 4.96
C PRO A 186 -4.68 17.01 5.56
N LEU A 187 -5.68 16.13 5.52
CA LEU A 187 -6.93 16.37 6.25
C LEU A 187 -6.65 16.51 7.75
N PRO A 188 -7.42 17.36 8.45
CA PRO A 188 -7.34 17.43 9.90
C PRO A 188 -7.64 16.05 10.51
N PRO A 189 -7.07 15.72 11.68
CA PRO A 189 -7.33 14.45 12.34
C PRO A 189 -8.83 14.19 12.45
N ALA A 190 -9.26 12.97 12.04
CA ALA A 190 -10.65 12.58 12.17
C ALA A 190 -11.07 12.63 13.64
N ARG A 191 -12.23 13.20 13.90
CA ARG A 191 -12.82 13.14 15.25
C ARG A 191 -13.09 11.68 15.59
N ARG A 192 -12.67 11.25 16.77
CA ARG A 192 -13.02 9.91 17.25
C ARG A 192 -14.54 9.78 17.25
N PRO A 193 -15.11 8.71 16.67
CA PRO A 193 -16.54 8.48 16.73
C PRO A 193 -16.97 8.43 18.19
N ALA A 194 -18.03 9.15 18.55
CA ALA A 194 -18.65 8.98 19.85
C ALA A 194 -19.20 7.56 19.94
N ALA A 195 -19.00 6.90 21.09
CA ALA A 195 -19.60 5.60 21.32
C ALA A 195 -21.12 5.73 21.13
N PHE A 196 -21.71 4.85 20.34
CA PHE A 196 -23.16 4.79 20.24
C PHE A 196 -23.73 4.56 21.63
N PRO A 197 -24.69 5.36 22.10
CA PRO A 197 -25.36 5.05 23.35
C PRO A 197 -26.02 3.69 23.20
N LEU A 198 -25.61 2.74 24.04
CA LEU A 198 -26.28 1.46 24.14
C LEU A 198 -27.73 1.76 24.62
N VAL A 199 -28.69 1.73 23.71
CA VAL A 199 -30.09 1.71 24.07
C VAL A 199 -30.39 0.32 24.66
N ILE A 200 -30.15 0.16 25.95
CA ILE A 200 -30.68 -1.00 26.69
C ILE A 200 -32.18 -0.85 26.66
N SER A 201 -32.87 -1.52 25.73
CA SER A 201 -34.31 -1.72 25.84
C SER A 201 -34.55 -2.47 27.14
N GLN A 202 -34.94 -1.75 28.19
CA GLN A 202 -35.54 -2.40 29.34
C GLN A 202 -36.81 -3.06 28.83
N GLY A 203 -36.75 -4.38 28.66
CA GLY A 203 -37.90 -5.20 28.38
C GLY A 203 -38.91 -4.96 29.47
N GLY A 204 -39.98 -4.24 29.16
CA GLY A 204 -41.08 -4.04 30.05
C GLY A 204 -41.69 -5.39 30.38
N ASN A 205 -41.54 -5.79 31.63
CA ASN A 205 -42.37 -6.80 32.24
C ASN A 205 -43.82 -6.29 32.12
N ARG A 206 -44.61 -6.93 31.29
CA ARG A 206 -46.06 -6.78 31.35
C ARG A 206 -46.61 -7.82 32.30
N PRO A 207 -47.48 -7.43 33.21
CA PRO A 207 -48.14 -8.33 34.14
C PRO A 207 -49.08 -9.31 33.46
#